data_bdba0ad0d5a22ae07dcbb4363fcfbee5
#
_entry.id   bdba0ad0d5a22ae07dcbb4363fcfbee5
#
_cell.length_a   1.000
_cell.length_b   1.000
_cell.length_c   1.000
_cell.angle_alpha   90.00
_cell.angle_beta   90.00
_cell.angle_gamma   90.00
#
_symmetry.space_group_name_H-M   'P 1'
#
loop_
_entity.id
_entity.type
_entity.pdbx_description
1 polymer ?
#
loop_
_entity_poly.entity_id
_entity_poly.type
_entity_poly.pdbx_seq_one_letter_code
_entity_poly.pdbx_strand_id
1 'polypeptide(L)'
;MVLEPKKTTIAYRCPDCLSLIKGLLGDFIPAAGMLRLKCPCGKSHLQAIPTPDKEKIRFEVPCLFCRQDHHFTVSKNVVFGERLFLLNCPYTNMDIGFLGSEEEVDRAGENQLQEISKLAGMLGVERLQDLTPEEAENEGALPDAAVHDIIRFVVKEMEADGAITCPCHSGSYETAMTENGILVYCTACGASHLFPANSVSDAEAFLHCETLELTNPIKNPDETGG
;
A
#
# COMPACT_ATOMS: atom_id res chain seq x y z
N MET A 1 -21.89 -10.85 30.91
CA MET A 1 -20.60 -11.01 30.22
C MET A 1 -20.33 -9.67 29.54
N VAL A 2 -19.44 -8.86 30.07
CA VAL A 2 -19.09 -7.55 29.47
C VAL A 2 -18.07 -7.88 28.39
N LEU A 3 -18.42 -7.68 27.11
CA LEU A 3 -17.47 -7.80 25.99
C LEU A 3 -16.54 -6.58 26.07
N GLU A 4 -15.29 -6.78 26.42
CA GLU A 4 -14.29 -5.71 26.32
C GLU A 4 -14.11 -5.34 24.84
N PRO A 5 -14.20 -4.06 24.48
CA PRO A 5 -14.00 -3.64 23.10
C PRO A 5 -12.56 -3.95 22.67
N LYS A 6 -12.42 -4.59 21.51
CA LYS A 6 -11.09 -4.82 20.92
C LYS A 6 -10.42 -3.49 20.60
N LYS A 7 -9.15 -3.39 20.91
CA LYS A 7 -8.34 -2.19 20.68
C LYS A 7 -7.02 -2.60 20.03
N THR A 8 -6.51 -1.77 19.15
CA THR A 8 -5.18 -1.93 18.54
C THR A 8 -4.47 -0.58 18.52
N THR A 9 -3.17 -0.59 18.68
CA THR A 9 -2.35 0.61 18.46
C THR A 9 -2.08 0.74 16.98
N ILE A 10 -2.33 1.94 16.44
CA ILE A 10 -1.97 2.31 15.08
C ILE A 10 -0.87 3.35 15.13
N ALA A 11 0.13 3.22 14.26
CA ALA A 11 1.19 4.21 14.16
C ALA A 11 1.65 4.41 12.71
N TYR A 12 2.21 5.60 12.46
CA TYR A 12 2.94 5.92 11.23
C TYR A 12 4.10 6.86 11.57
N ARG A 13 5.10 6.91 10.70
CA ARG A 13 6.19 7.89 10.83
C ARG A 13 5.90 9.10 9.97
N CYS A 14 5.92 10.28 10.60
CA CYS A 14 5.70 11.55 9.90
C CYS A 14 6.79 11.78 8.85
N PRO A 15 6.44 12.03 7.58
CA PRO A 15 7.43 12.29 6.53
C PRO A 15 8.22 13.58 6.73
N ASP A 16 7.68 14.57 7.46
CA ASP A 16 8.31 15.87 7.64
C ASP A 16 9.24 15.96 8.85
N CYS A 17 8.81 15.43 10.00
CA CYS A 17 9.56 15.55 11.24
C CYS A 17 10.13 14.23 11.77
N LEU A 18 9.87 13.11 11.09
CA LEU A 18 10.33 11.75 11.38
C LEU A 18 9.87 11.19 12.74
N SER A 19 8.96 11.88 13.44
CA SER A 19 8.38 11.37 14.67
C SER A 19 7.47 10.18 14.41
N LEU A 20 7.54 9.16 15.25
CA LEU A 20 6.56 8.06 15.26
C LEU A 20 5.29 8.57 15.95
N ILE A 21 4.18 8.62 15.22
CA ILE A 21 2.89 9.09 15.70
C ILE A 21 2.03 7.88 16.00
N LYS A 22 1.58 7.76 17.24
CA LYS A 22 0.78 6.63 17.72
C LYS A 22 -0.62 7.08 18.11
N GLY A 23 -1.59 6.18 17.93
CA GLY A 23 -2.95 6.35 18.40
C GLY A 23 -3.62 5.02 18.71
N LEU A 24 -4.70 5.05 19.45
CA LEU A 24 -5.49 3.88 19.79
C LEU A 24 -6.72 3.80 18.88
N LEU A 25 -6.87 2.70 18.17
CA LEU A 25 -8.03 2.40 17.36
C LEU A 25 -8.89 1.38 18.08
N GLY A 26 -10.15 1.72 18.36
CA GLY A 26 -11.13 0.83 18.95
C GLY A 26 -12.07 0.23 17.90
N ASP A 27 -12.63 -0.94 18.18
CA ASP A 27 -13.63 -1.59 17.30
C ASP A 27 -14.91 -0.73 17.14
N PHE A 28 -15.23 0.09 18.13
CA PHE A 28 -16.27 1.11 18.05
C PHE A 28 -15.67 2.44 17.57
N ILE A 29 -15.50 2.58 16.26
CA ILE A 29 -15.22 3.89 15.67
C ILE A 29 -16.46 4.76 15.88
N PRO A 30 -16.34 6.00 16.42
CA PRO A 30 -17.49 6.86 16.67
C PRO A 30 -18.39 7.01 15.45
N ALA A 31 -19.65 7.37 15.66
CA ALA A 31 -20.64 7.57 14.59
C ALA A 31 -20.23 8.61 13.52
N ALA A 32 -19.22 9.44 13.80
CA ALA A 32 -18.57 10.32 12.84
C ALA A 32 -17.70 9.59 11.79
N GLY A 33 -17.51 8.28 11.96
CA GLY A 33 -17.00 7.39 10.91
C GLY A 33 -15.54 7.53 10.54
N MET A 34 -14.72 8.35 11.22
CA MET A 34 -13.31 8.55 10.85
C MET A 34 -12.43 8.81 12.07
N LEU A 35 -11.31 8.11 12.16
CA LEU A 35 -10.21 8.45 13.04
C LEU A 35 -9.14 9.20 12.24
N ARG A 36 -8.71 10.36 12.74
CA ARG A 36 -7.58 11.10 12.16
C ARG A 36 -6.49 11.26 13.21
N LEU A 37 -5.33 10.68 12.94
CA LEU A 37 -4.14 10.74 13.78
C LEU A 37 -3.18 11.79 13.23
N LYS A 38 -3.17 12.99 13.81
CA LYS A 38 -2.37 14.14 13.34
C LYS A 38 -1.00 14.16 13.99
N CYS A 39 0.03 14.46 13.20
CA CYS A 39 1.35 14.78 13.74
C CYS A 39 1.33 16.14 14.47
N PRO A 40 2.01 16.26 15.63
CA PRO A 40 2.16 17.55 16.31
C PRO A 40 2.83 18.64 15.47
N CYS A 41 3.64 18.27 14.46
CA CYS A 41 4.21 19.26 13.52
C CYS A 41 3.17 19.90 12.59
N GLY A 42 1.94 19.35 12.54
CA GLY A 42 0.82 19.88 11.75
C GLY A 42 0.84 19.54 10.26
N LYS A 43 1.92 18.94 9.75
CA LYS A 43 2.11 18.75 8.29
C LYS A 43 1.60 17.41 7.77
N SER A 44 1.43 16.40 8.61
CA SER A 44 0.95 15.08 8.19
C SER A 44 -0.11 14.51 9.12
N HIS A 45 -0.89 13.58 8.61
CA HIS A 45 -1.86 12.82 9.40
C HIS A 45 -2.18 11.48 8.71
N LEU A 46 -2.47 10.48 9.54
CA LEU A 46 -3.05 9.21 9.08
C LEU A 46 -4.56 9.26 9.28
N GLN A 47 -5.32 8.69 8.34
CA GLN A 47 -6.76 8.52 8.48
C GLN A 47 -7.13 7.03 8.51
N ALA A 48 -8.14 6.68 9.31
CA ALA A 48 -8.76 5.36 9.34
C ALA A 48 -10.28 5.52 9.24
N ILE A 49 -10.88 4.96 8.20
CA ILE A 49 -12.29 5.11 7.86
C ILE A 49 -12.90 3.71 7.71
N PRO A 50 -13.94 3.35 8.49
CA PRO A 50 -14.64 2.09 8.28
C PRO A 50 -15.32 2.07 6.91
N THR A 51 -15.31 0.92 6.26
CA THR A 51 -16.11 0.70 5.05
C THR A 51 -17.61 0.70 5.37
N PRO A 52 -18.50 0.97 4.39
CA PRO A 52 -19.96 1.01 4.64
C PRO A 52 -20.52 -0.27 5.24
N ASP A 53 -19.98 -1.44 4.90
CA ASP A 53 -20.35 -2.75 5.45
C ASP A 53 -19.80 -2.97 6.87
N LYS A 54 -18.87 -2.11 7.33
CA LYS A 54 -18.17 -2.16 8.62
C LYS A 54 -17.32 -3.42 8.84
N GLU A 55 -17.02 -4.17 7.80
CA GLU A 55 -16.17 -5.36 7.85
C GLU A 55 -14.69 -5.04 7.67
N LYS A 56 -14.38 -3.93 6.98
CA LYS A 56 -13.02 -3.50 6.68
C LYS A 56 -12.78 -2.06 7.19
N ILE A 57 -11.54 -1.67 7.26
CA ILE A 57 -11.11 -0.30 7.58
C ILE A 57 -10.16 0.16 6.47
N ARG A 58 -10.47 1.31 5.89
CA ARG A 58 -9.61 1.99 4.92
C ARG A 58 -8.65 2.90 5.68
N PHE A 59 -7.38 2.73 5.43
CA PHE A 59 -6.32 3.58 5.95
C PHE A 59 -5.75 4.45 4.82
N GLU A 60 -5.51 5.71 5.13
CA GLU A 60 -4.75 6.64 4.30
C GLU A 60 -3.50 7.02 5.10
N VAL A 61 -2.33 6.63 4.61
CA VAL A 61 -1.07 6.68 5.34
C VAL A 61 -0.06 7.52 4.57
N PRO A 62 0.42 8.66 5.10
CA PRO A 62 1.44 9.45 4.46
C PRO A 62 2.78 8.68 4.44
N CYS A 63 3.42 8.64 3.28
CA CYS A 63 4.64 7.89 3.10
C CYS A 63 5.89 8.77 3.26
N LEU A 64 6.81 8.31 4.09
CA LEU A 64 8.11 8.93 4.26
C LEU A 64 9.01 8.78 3.02
N PHE A 65 8.85 7.67 2.28
CA PHE A 65 9.78 7.28 1.22
C PHE A 65 9.43 7.87 -0.14
N CYS A 66 8.17 7.75 -0.59
CA CYS A 66 7.73 8.26 -1.89
C CYS A 66 6.98 9.61 -1.82
N ARG A 67 6.76 10.14 -0.61
CA ARG A 67 6.06 11.41 -0.33
C ARG A 67 4.60 11.47 -0.76
N GLN A 68 4.02 10.34 -1.11
CA GLN A 68 2.59 10.23 -1.46
C GLN A 68 1.82 9.55 -0.33
N ASP A 69 0.51 9.78 -0.28
CA ASP A 69 -0.38 9.05 0.62
C ASP A 69 -0.75 7.71 -0.01
N HIS A 70 -0.67 6.63 0.78
CA HIS A 70 -1.06 5.29 0.36
C HIS A 70 -2.37 4.87 0.99
N HIS A 71 -3.19 4.16 0.21
CA HIS A 71 -4.49 3.67 0.64
C HIS A 71 -4.45 2.16 0.84
N PHE A 72 -4.89 1.71 2.03
CA PHE A 72 -4.99 0.30 2.38
C PHE A 72 -6.40 0.00 2.86
N THR A 73 -6.95 -1.13 2.45
CA THR A 73 -8.23 -1.61 2.96
C THR A 73 -7.99 -2.94 3.65
N VAL A 74 -8.13 -2.96 4.96
CA VAL A 74 -7.75 -4.10 5.81
C VAL A 74 -8.98 -4.60 6.56
N SER A 75 -9.18 -5.92 6.61
CA SER A 75 -10.30 -6.51 7.36
C SER A 75 -10.15 -6.24 8.86
N LYS A 76 -11.26 -6.05 9.56
CA LYS A 76 -11.27 -5.83 11.01
C LYS A 76 -10.61 -6.98 11.78
N ASN A 77 -10.73 -8.21 11.29
CA ASN A 77 -10.09 -9.36 11.93
C ASN A 77 -8.56 -9.26 11.92
N VAL A 78 -7.98 -8.66 10.89
CA VAL A 78 -6.54 -8.39 10.81
C VAL A 78 -6.18 -7.19 11.68
N VAL A 79 -6.94 -6.08 11.56
CA VAL A 79 -6.70 -4.85 12.33
C VAL A 79 -6.72 -5.09 13.83
N PHE A 80 -7.68 -5.88 14.32
CA PHE A 80 -7.83 -6.21 15.74
C PHE A 80 -7.31 -7.62 16.08
N GLY A 81 -6.43 -8.16 15.24
CA GLY A 81 -5.73 -9.41 15.49
C GLY A 81 -4.63 -9.26 16.55
N GLU A 82 -4.10 -10.40 16.99
CA GLU A 82 -3.03 -10.44 18.01
C GLU A 82 -1.62 -10.22 17.44
N ARG A 83 -1.48 -10.19 16.11
CA ARG A 83 -0.18 -10.08 15.44
C ARG A 83 0.03 -8.67 14.91
N LEU A 84 1.29 -8.23 14.98
CA LEU A 84 1.71 -7.02 14.31
C LEU A 84 1.39 -7.13 12.80
N PHE A 85 0.72 -6.12 12.28
CA PHE A 85 0.44 -5.97 10.87
C PHE A 85 1.13 -4.73 10.33
N LEU A 86 1.86 -4.88 9.23
CA LEU A 86 2.69 -3.85 8.61
C LEU A 86 2.03 -3.35 7.33
N LEU A 87 1.99 -2.05 7.17
CA LEU A 87 1.58 -1.38 5.93
C LEU A 87 2.84 -0.93 5.21
N ASN A 88 3.07 -1.48 4.00
CA ASN A 88 4.30 -1.27 3.25
C ASN A 88 4.08 -0.30 2.10
N CYS A 89 5.06 0.57 1.85
CA CYS A 89 5.08 1.38 0.65
C CYS A 89 5.21 0.46 -0.58
N PRO A 90 4.28 0.51 -1.55
CA PRO A 90 4.31 -0.38 -2.71
C PRO A 90 5.51 -0.14 -3.64
N TYR A 91 6.10 1.06 -3.59
CA TYR A 91 7.26 1.40 -4.43
C TYR A 91 8.59 0.95 -3.83
N THR A 92 8.74 1.07 -2.50
CA THR A 92 10.02 0.80 -1.82
C THR A 92 9.98 -0.46 -0.99
N ASN A 93 8.81 -1.05 -0.79
CA ASN A 93 8.54 -2.16 0.12
C ASN A 93 8.96 -1.90 1.59
N MET A 94 9.16 -0.63 1.95
CA MET A 94 9.49 -0.22 3.31
C MET A 94 8.22 -0.05 4.14
N ASP A 95 8.31 -0.36 5.43
CA ASP A 95 7.20 -0.20 6.36
C ASP A 95 6.87 1.28 6.56
N ILE A 96 5.60 1.66 6.39
CA ILE A 96 5.12 3.04 6.55
C ILE A 96 4.05 3.18 7.63
N GLY A 97 3.40 2.08 8.01
CA GLY A 97 2.40 2.05 9.06
C GLY A 97 2.42 0.73 9.82
N PHE A 98 1.96 0.78 11.07
CA PHE A 98 2.03 -0.32 12.02
C PHE A 98 0.69 -0.46 12.74
N LEU A 99 0.21 -1.70 12.89
CA LEU A 99 -1.01 -2.04 13.64
C LEU A 99 -0.70 -3.23 14.54
N GLY A 100 -0.99 -3.14 15.83
CA GLY A 100 -0.72 -4.24 16.77
C GLY A 100 -0.80 -3.80 18.24
N SER A 101 -0.16 -4.56 19.10
CA SER A 101 0.04 -4.15 20.51
C SER A 101 0.99 -2.94 20.58
N GLU A 102 0.89 -2.14 21.62
CA GLU A 102 1.76 -0.96 21.77
C GLU A 102 3.25 -1.35 21.77
N GLU A 103 3.59 -2.44 22.43
CA GLU A 103 4.97 -2.93 22.53
C GLU A 103 5.53 -3.38 21.15
N GLU A 104 4.71 -4.06 20.34
CA GLU A 104 5.13 -4.50 19.00
C GLU A 104 5.27 -3.31 18.05
N VAL A 105 4.35 -2.35 18.12
CA VAL A 105 4.39 -1.12 17.32
C VAL A 105 5.62 -0.28 17.66
N ASP A 106 5.96 -0.14 18.95
CA ASP A 106 7.16 0.59 19.38
C ASP A 106 8.43 -0.07 18.85
N ARG A 107 8.54 -1.40 19.01
CA ARG A 107 9.68 -2.17 18.49
C ARG A 107 9.82 -2.07 16.98
N ALA A 108 8.70 -2.16 16.23
CA ALA A 108 8.71 -2.03 14.79
C ALA A 108 9.13 -0.62 14.35
N GLY A 109 8.64 0.41 15.03
CA GLY A 109 9.03 1.79 14.78
C GLY A 109 10.51 2.07 15.07
N GLU A 110 11.09 1.47 16.11
CA GLU A 110 12.52 1.55 16.41
C GLU A 110 13.35 0.86 15.32
N ASN A 111 12.97 -0.35 14.92
CA ASN A 111 13.62 -1.10 13.84
C ASN A 111 13.60 -0.30 12.52
N GLN A 112 12.45 0.25 12.16
CA GLN A 112 12.32 1.12 10.99
C GLN A 112 13.31 2.28 11.03
N LEU A 113 13.42 2.98 12.19
CA LEU A 113 14.34 4.10 12.32
C LEU A 113 15.80 3.67 12.17
N GLN A 114 16.17 2.50 12.68
CA GLN A 114 17.51 1.95 12.51
C GLN A 114 17.82 1.63 11.03
N GLU A 115 16.85 1.04 10.32
CA GLU A 115 16.99 0.75 8.88
C GLU A 115 17.14 2.03 8.06
N ILE A 116 16.30 3.03 8.30
CA ILE A 116 16.41 4.35 7.67
C ILE A 116 17.77 4.97 7.93
N SER A 117 18.25 4.91 9.18
CA SER A 117 19.56 5.46 9.56
C SER A 117 20.72 4.74 8.87
N LYS A 118 20.64 3.42 8.70
CA LYS A 118 21.64 2.63 7.95
C LYS A 118 21.66 3.02 6.48
N LEU A 119 20.48 3.14 5.86
CA LEU A 119 20.36 3.57 4.46
C LEU A 119 20.93 4.98 4.24
N ALA A 120 20.61 5.92 5.13
CA ALA A 120 21.16 7.27 5.09
C ALA A 120 22.71 7.26 5.17
N GLY A 121 23.26 6.47 6.10
CA GLY A 121 24.71 6.32 6.23
C GLY A 121 25.37 5.71 4.98
N MET A 122 24.73 4.73 4.32
CA MET A 122 25.23 4.13 3.08
C MET A 122 25.22 5.11 1.89
N LEU A 123 24.25 6.03 1.86
CA LEU A 123 24.09 7.02 0.81
C LEU A 123 24.91 8.31 1.09
N GLY A 124 25.62 8.39 2.23
CA GLY A 124 26.38 9.57 2.61
C GLY A 124 25.52 10.79 2.95
N VAL A 125 24.25 10.57 3.29
CA VAL A 125 23.27 11.62 3.59
C VAL A 125 23.36 11.98 5.07
N GLU A 126 23.71 13.22 5.37
CA GLU A 126 23.85 13.70 6.75
C GLU A 126 22.51 13.91 7.46
N ARG A 127 21.43 14.12 6.70
CA ARG A 127 20.07 14.31 7.24
C ARG A 127 19.10 13.36 6.55
N LEU A 128 18.32 12.64 7.35
CA LEU A 128 17.26 11.76 6.83
C LEU A 128 16.24 12.51 5.95
N GLN A 129 16.09 13.81 6.15
CA GLN A 129 15.24 14.69 5.34
C GLN A 129 15.74 14.87 3.91
N ASP A 130 17.05 14.70 3.68
CA ASP A 130 17.69 14.83 2.37
C ASP A 130 17.58 13.53 1.54
N LEU A 131 17.04 12.45 2.11
CA LEU A 131 16.68 11.21 1.41
C LEU A 131 15.41 11.34 0.55
N THR A 132 14.78 12.50 0.59
CA THR A 132 13.60 12.72 -0.23
C THR A 132 14.03 12.92 -1.67
N PRO A 133 13.44 12.23 -2.64
CA PRO A 133 13.58 12.62 -4.03
C PRO A 133 13.21 14.10 -4.12
N GLU A 134 14.10 14.93 -4.64
CA GLU A 134 13.70 16.25 -5.14
C GLU A 134 12.48 16.01 -6.01
N GLU A 135 11.49 16.90 -5.92
CA GLU A 135 10.29 16.85 -6.76
C GLU A 135 10.79 16.66 -8.20
N ALA A 136 10.83 15.42 -8.65
CA ALA A 136 11.00 15.12 -10.05
C ALA A 136 9.78 15.74 -10.71
N GLU A 137 9.95 16.88 -11.32
CA GLU A 137 8.95 17.49 -12.19
C GLU A 137 8.49 16.38 -13.13
N ASN A 138 7.24 15.94 -12.94
CA ASN A 138 6.63 14.83 -13.67
C ASN A 138 6.56 15.14 -15.16
N GLU A 139 7.63 14.88 -15.88
CA GLU A 139 7.56 14.67 -17.32
C GLU A 139 7.15 13.21 -17.57
N GLY A 140 5.87 12.98 -17.62
CA GLY A 140 5.22 11.68 -17.82
C GLY A 140 4.40 11.32 -16.58
N ALA A 141 3.10 11.55 -16.64
CA ALA A 141 2.20 11.23 -15.53
C ALA A 141 2.27 9.72 -15.24
N LEU A 142 3.06 9.35 -14.22
CA LEU A 142 2.97 8.02 -13.64
C LEU A 142 1.54 7.83 -13.12
N PRO A 143 0.99 6.62 -13.21
CA PRO A 143 -0.32 6.32 -12.62
C PRO A 143 -0.39 6.80 -11.17
N ASP A 144 -1.52 7.37 -10.77
CA ASP A 144 -1.72 7.81 -9.40
C ASP A 144 -1.38 6.68 -8.43
N ALA A 145 -0.54 6.95 -7.42
CA ALA A 145 -0.14 5.97 -6.42
C ALA A 145 -1.35 5.31 -5.74
N ALA A 146 -2.42 6.07 -5.51
CA ALA A 146 -3.67 5.54 -4.96
C ALA A 146 -4.32 4.50 -5.88
N VAL A 147 -4.26 4.72 -7.19
CA VAL A 147 -4.76 3.78 -8.21
C VAL A 147 -3.93 2.50 -8.20
N HIS A 148 -2.61 2.62 -8.15
CA HIS A 148 -1.72 1.46 -8.07
C HIS A 148 -1.97 0.61 -6.82
N ASP A 149 -2.11 1.24 -5.66
CA ASP A 149 -2.36 0.54 -4.39
C ASP A 149 -3.69 -0.22 -4.42
N ILE A 150 -4.73 0.38 -5.00
CA ILE A 150 -6.05 -0.26 -5.16
C ILE A 150 -5.93 -1.48 -6.08
N ILE A 151 -5.31 -1.33 -7.25
CA ILE A 151 -5.17 -2.42 -8.22
C ILE A 151 -4.33 -3.56 -7.65
N ARG A 152 -3.20 -3.26 -7.02
CA ARG A 152 -2.35 -4.27 -6.38
C ARG A 152 -3.10 -5.08 -5.32
N PHE A 153 -3.91 -4.40 -4.52
CA PHE A 153 -4.71 -5.07 -3.50
C PHE A 153 -5.75 -6.00 -4.13
N VAL A 154 -6.49 -5.52 -5.13
CA VAL A 154 -7.52 -6.33 -5.83
C VAL A 154 -6.88 -7.53 -6.52
N VAL A 155 -5.71 -7.36 -7.17
CA VAL A 155 -4.98 -8.48 -7.78
C VAL A 155 -4.63 -9.56 -6.75
N LYS A 156 -4.23 -9.17 -5.52
CA LYS A 156 -3.94 -10.12 -4.45
C LYS A 156 -5.19 -10.85 -3.93
N GLU A 157 -6.32 -10.16 -3.82
CA GLU A 157 -7.61 -10.81 -3.51
C GLU A 157 -8.02 -11.79 -4.63
N MET A 158 -7.94 -11.36 -5.90
CA MET A 158 -8.25 -12.21 -7.06
C MET A 158 -7.33 -13.43 -7.17
N GLU A 159 -6.04 -13.28 -6.82
CA GLU A 159 -5.09 -14.42 -6.74
C GLU A 159 -5.53 -15.42 -5.68
N ALA A 160 -5.90 -14.94 -4.48
CA ALA A 160 -6.34 -15.78 -3.38
C ALA A 160 -7.66 -16.53 -3.69
N ASP A 161 -8.55 -15.90 -4.45
CA ASP A 161 -9.85 -16.46 -4.85
C ASP A 161 -9.77 -17.32 -6.12
N GLY A 162 -8.59 -17.40 -6.76
CA GLY A 162 -8.40 -18.13 -8.01
C GLY A 162 -9.12 -17.49 -9.20
N ALA A 163 -9.40 -16.20 -9.12
CA ALA A 163 -10.13 -15.42 -10.14
C ALA A 163 -9.24 -14.93 -11.29
N ILE A 164 -7.93 -15.20 -11.24
CA ILE A 164 -7.00 -14.86 -12.32
C ILE A 164 -6.76 -16.07 -13.21
N THR A 165 -7.10 -15.93 -14.50
CA THR A 165 -6.84 -16.95 -15.51
C THR A 165 -5.55 -16.65 -16.25
N CYS A 166 -4.61 -17.61 -16.23
CA CYS A 166 -3.33 -17.53 -16.92
C CYS A 166 -3.11 -18.77 -17.82
N PRO A 167 -2.56 -18.62 -19.03
CA PRO A 167 -2.30 -19.74 -19.93
C PRO A 167 -1.44 -20.86 -19.34
N CYS A 168 -0.54 -20.55 -18.40
CA CYS A 168 0.35 -21.55 -17.78
C CYS A 168 -0.25 -22.27 -16.57
N HIS A 169 -1.36 -21.79 -16.02
CA HIS A 169 -2.01 -22.29 -14.81
C HIS A 169 -1.11 -22.44 -13.58
N SER A 170 0.07 -21.81 -13.54
CA SER A 170 1.06 -21.96 -12.46
C SER A 170 1.09 -20.77 -11.48
N GLY A 171 0.22 -19.85 -11.63
CA GLY A 171 -0.26 -18.79 -10.76
C GLY A 171 0.64 -18.20 -9.68
N SER A 172 1.53 -17.29 -10.05
CA SER A 172 2.02 -16.24 -9.18
C SER A 172 1.99 -14.92 -9.97
N TYR A 173 1.33 -13.91 -9.40
CA TYR A 173 1.04 -12.68 -10.14
C TYR A 173 1.64 -11.47 -9.44
N GLU A 174 2.23 -10.59 -10.23
CA GLU A 174 2.81 -9.33 -9.77
C GLU A 174 2.27 -8.15 -10.56
N THR A 175 2.45 -6.95 -10.02
CA THR A 175 2.06 -5.70 -10.65
C THR A 175 3.26 -4.82 -10.87
N ALA A 176 3.34 -4.16 -12.03
CA ALA A 176 4.36 -3.18 -12.34
C ALA A 176 3.71 -1.90 -12.87
N MET A 177 4.24 -0.76 -12.48
CA MET A 177 3.84 0.53 -13.04
C MET A 177 4.52 0.75 -14.39
N THR A 178 3.76 1.24 -15.36
CA THR A 178 4.24 1.60 -16.69
C THR A 178 3.74 3.00 -17.03
N GLU A 179 4.31 3.61 -18.06
CA GLU A 179 3.87 4.93 -18.55
C GLU A 179 2.39 4.95 -18.98
N ASN A 180 1.83 3.80 -19.36
CA ASN A 180 0.48 3.67 -19.89
C ASN A 180 -0.53 3.09 -18.88
N GLY A 181 -0.10 2.78 -17.67
CA GLY A 181 -0.96 2.18 -16.64
C GLY A 181 -0.25 1.13 -15.78
N ILE A 182 -1.02 0.24 -15.20
CA ILE A 182 -0.52 -0.82 -14.34
C ILE A 182 -0.58 -2.15 -15.10
N LEU A 183 0.59 -2.79 -15.23
CA LEU A 183 0.74 -4.10 -15.83
C LEU A 183 0.58 -5.16 -14.74
N VAL A 184 -0.38 -6.06 -14.88
CA VAL A 184 -0.47 -7.30 -14.10
C VAL A 184 0.13 -8.42 -14.91
N TYR A 185 1.07 -9.16 -14.36
CA TYR A 185 1.76 -10.22 -15.12
C TYR A 185 2.01 -11.48 -14.28
N CYS A 186 2.05 -12.60 -14.99
CA CYS A 186 2.42 -13.89 -14.42
C CYS A 186 3.95 -14.03 -14.39
N THR A 187 4.53 -14.28 -13.20
CA THR A 187 5.98 -14.44 -13.05
C THR A 187 6.53 -15.70 -13.71
N ALA A 188 5.67 -16.72 -13.95
CA ALA A 188 6.07 -17.98 -14.54
C ALA A 188 6.13 -17.98 -16.08
N CYS A 189 5.19 -17.30 -16.76
CA CYS A 189 5.10 -17.36 -18.22
C CYS A 189 5.12 -15.98 -18.92
N GLY A 190 5.11 -14.88 -18.17
CA GLY A 190 5.11 -13.52 -18.72
C GLY A 190 3.77 -13.09 -19.36
N ALA A 191 2.72 -13.92 -19.29
CA ALA A 191 1.40 -13.49 -19.71
C ALA A 191 0.96 -12.29 -18.87
N SER A 192 0.36 -11.29 -19.51
CA SER A 192 0.10 -10.01 -18.84
C SER A 192 -1.21 -9.37 -19.30
N HIS A 193 -1.68 -8.43 -18.50
CA HIS A 193 -2.78 -7.55 -18.82
C HIS A 193 -2.45 -6.13 -18.36
N LEU A 194 -2.61 -5.14 -19.24
CA LEU A 194 -2.36 -3.74 -18.93
C LEU A 194 -3.68 -3.04 -18.60
N PHE A 195 -3.75 -2.45 -17.41
CA PHE A 195 -4.86 -1.60 -17.00
C PHE A 195 -4.49 -0.13 -17.21
N PRO A 196 -5.31 0.65 -17.93
CA PRO A 196 -5.18 2.10 -17.88
C PRO A 196 -5.39 2.56 -16.42
N ALA A 197 -4.46 3.33 -15.90
CA ALA A 197 -4.51 3.79 -14.52
C ALA A 197 -4.19 5.29 -14.45
N ASN A 198 -4.93 6.06 -15.26
CA ASN A 198 -4.72 7.50 -15.38
C ASN A 198 -5.62 8.30 -14.42
N SER A 199 -6.58 7.63 -13.76
CA SER A 199 -7.54 8.28 -12.88
C SER A 199 -8.10 7.33 -11.82
N VAL A 200 -8.63 7.90 -10.73
CA VAL A 200 -9.37 7.14 -9.70
C VAL A 200 -10.56 6.39 -10.28
N SER A 201 -11.19 6.92 -11.33
CA SER A 201 -12.30 6.26 -12.04
C SER A 201 -11.86 4.95 -12.72
N ASP A 202 -10.61 4.88 -13.21
CA ASP A 202 -10.06 3.64 -13.80
C ASP A 202 -9.88 2.57 -12.72
N ALA A 203 -9.45 2.97 -11.51
CA ALA A 203 -9.35 2.08 -10.37
C ALA A 203 -10.73 1.57 -9.89
N GLU A 204 -11.74 2.45 -9.87
CA GLU A 204 -13.11 2.07 -9.51
C GLU A 204 -13.69 1.06 -10.51
N ALA A 205 -13.42 1.21 -11.80
CA ALA A 205 -13.81 0.25 -12.82
C ALA A 205 -13.16 -1.13 -12.57
N PHE A 206 -11.90 -1.16 -12.12
CA PHE A 206 -11.20 -2.39 -11.77
C PHE A 206 -11.75 -3.08 -10.51
N LEU A 207 -12.23 -2.32 -9.52
CA LEU A 207 -12.87 -2.88 -8.31
C LEU A 207 -14.10 -3.74 -8.60
N HIS A 208 -14.73 -3.56 -9.75
CA HIS A 208 -15.88 -4.35 -10.19
C HIS A 208 -15.50 -5.53 -11.09
N CYS A 209 -14.21 -5.77 -11.31
CA CYS A 209 -13.72 -6.88 -12.11
C CYS A 209 -13.78 -8.17 -11.28
N GLU A 210 -14.65 -9.11 -11.62
CA GLU A 210 -14.79 -10.39 -10.92
C GLU A 210 -13.74 -11.41 -11.35
N THR A 211 -13.22 -11.29 -12.57
CA THR A 211 -12.21 -12.22 -13.14
C THR A 211 -11.21 -11.45 -14.00
N LEU A 212 -9.96 -11.89 -13.98
CA LEU A 212 -8.88 -11.32 -14.79
C LEU A 212 -8.27 -12.38 -15.68
N GLU A 213 -8.26 -12.13 -17.00
CA GLU A 213 -7.60 -12.99 -17.96
C GLU A 213 -6.27 -12.36 -18.42
N LEU A 214 -5.17 -13.09 -18.22
CA LEU A 214 -3.85 -12.71 -18.71
C LEU A 214 -3.63 -13.32 -20.08
N THR A 215 -3.15 -12.50 -21.01
CA THR A 215 -2.84 -12.94 -22.38
C THR A 215 -1.32 -12.97 -22.58
N ASN A 216 -0.85 -13.90 -23.41
CA ASN A 216 0.57 -13.89 -23.79
C ASN A 216 0.89 -12.59 -24.52
N PRO A 217 2.05 -11.96 -24.24
CA PRO A 217 2.48 -10.79 -24.99
C PRO A 217 2.48 -11.14 -26.47
N ILE A 218 1.86 -10.28 -27.28
CA ILE A 218 1.88 -10.41 -28.74
C ILE A 218 3.36 -10.39 -29.14
N LYS A 219 3.89 -11.53 -29.60
CA LYS A 219 5.23 -11.57 -30.16
C LYS A 219 5.24 -10.59 -31.32
N ASN A 220 6.08 -9.57 -31.25
CA ASN A 220 6.29 -8.68 -32.39
C ASN A 220 6.67 -9.51 -33.60
N PRO A 221 6.05 -9.29 -34.79
CA PRO A 221 6.31 -10.07 -36.00
C PRO A 221 7.73 -9.90 -36.56
N ASP A 222 8.57 -9.07 -35.95
CA ASP A 222 9.92 -8.75 -36.43
C ASP A 222 11.06 -9.64 -35.89
N GLU A 223 10.79 -10.67 -35.07
CA GLU A 223 11.83 -11.63 -34.62
C GLU A 223 11.86 -12.96 -35.37
N THR A 224 11.29 -13.04 -36.58
CA THR A 224 11.47 -14.17 -37.48
C THR A 224 12.32 -13.77 -38.67
N GLY A 225 13.64 -13.66 -38.45
CA GLY A 225 14.57 -13.38 -39.55
C GLY A 225 16.03 -13.44 -39.10
N GLY A 226 16.60 -14.64 -39.04
CA GLY A 226 18.01 -14.82 -38.79
C GLY A 226 18.39 -16.29 -38.67
#